data_2fa274ec4deeab89b2fdd9554df9009f
#
_entry.id   2fa274ec4deeab89b2fdd9554df9009f
#
_cell.length_a   1.000
_cell.length_b   1.000
_cell.length_c   1.000
_cell.angle_alpha   90.00
_cell.angle_beta   90.00
_cell.angle_gamma   90.00
#
_symmetry.space_group_name_H-M   'P 1'
#
loop_
_entity.id
_entity.type
_entity.pdbx_description
1 polymer ?
#
loop_
_entity_poly.entity_id
_entity_poly.type
_entity_poly.pdbx_seq_one_letter_code
_entity_poly.pdbx_strand_id
1 'polypeptide(L)' 'QIGECDFKETKDVWNITHTEIDSNYQGQGIARRLVENVIENSKKYNKNIKATCSYAKNVIENK' A
#
# COMPACT_ATOMS: atom_id res chain seq x y z
N GLN A 1 6.83 -5.36 -15.00
CA GLN A 1 6.35 -4.87 -13.72
C GLN A 1 6.65 -3.38 -13.56
N ILE A 2 5.62 -2.59 -13.33
CA ILE A 2 5.78 -1.14 -13.24
C ILE A 2 5.92 -0.64 -11.81
N GLY A 3 5.65 -1.49 -10.84
CA GLY A 3 5.82 -1.14 -9.45
C GLY A 3 5.45 -2.28 -8.53
N GLU A 4 5.72 -2.07 -7.26
CA GLU A 4 5.37 -3.06 -6.26
C GLU A 4 5.02 -2.40 -4.93
N CYS A 5 4.23 -3.10 -4.15
CA CYS A 5 3.88 -2.68 -2.80
C CYS A 5 4.09 -3.87 -1.88
N ASP A 6 5.13 -3.77 -1.07
CA ASP A 6 5.47 -4.83 -0.13
C ASP A 6 4.75 -4.60 1.19
N PHE A 7 4.18 -5.65 1.72
CA PHE A 7 3.56 -5.57 3.03
C PHE A 7 3.83 -6.84 3.82
N LYS A 8 3.81 -6.68 5.13
CA LYS A 8 4.02 -7.79 6.05
C LYS A 8 2.68 -8.17 6.66
N GLU A 9 2.30 -9.41 6.50
CA GLU A 9 1.04 -9.92 7.01
C GLU A 9 1.26 -10.56 8.38
N THR A 10 0.48 -10.12 9.35
CA THR A 10 0.44 -10.76 10.66
C THR A 10 -0.99 -11.25 10.88
N LYS A 11 -1.26 -11.81 12.07
CA LYS A 11 -2.55 -12.44 12.34
C LYS A 11 -3.75 -11.52 12.03
N ASP A 12 -3.67 -10.27 12.44
CA ASP A 12 -4.79 -9.34 12.31
C ASP A 12 -4.45 -8.04 11.60
N VAL A 13 -3.21 -7.90 11.16
CA VAL A 13 -2.71 -6.63 10.62
C VAL A 13 -1.89 -6.86 9.36
N TRP A 14 -2.13 -6.03 8.35
CA TRP A 14 -1.28 -5.92 7.17
C TRP A 14 -0.52 -4.61 7.28
N ASN A 15 0.80 -4.69 7.33
CA ASN A 15 1.68 -3.53 7.47
C ASN A 15 2.44 -3.29 6.18
N ILE A 16 2.14 -2.19 5.50
CA ILE A 16 2.84 -1.84 4.25
C ILE A 16 4.21 -1.30 4.61
N THR A 17 5.24 -2.03 4.20
CA THR A 17 6.62 -1.69 4.55
C THR A 17 7.35 -0.92 3.46
N HIS A 18 6.93 -1.10 2.21
CA HIS A 18 7.62 -0.47 1.09
C HIS A 18 6.71 -0.35 -0.12
N THR A 19 6.80 0.77 -0.82
CA THR A 19 6.10 0.98 -2.08
C THR A 19 7.11 1.52 -3.07
N GLU A 20 7.22 0.88 -4.23
CA GLU A 20 8.17 1.28 -5.24
C GLU A 20 7.52 1.31 -6.61
N ILE A 21 7.81 2.34 -7.39
CA ILE A 21 7.27 2.51 -8.74
C ILE A 21 8.43 2.79 -9.69
N ASP A 22 8.41 2.15 -10.86
CA ASP A 22 9.36 2.43 -11.92
C ASP A 22 9.34 3.92 -12.22
N SER A 23 10.52 4.53 -12.38
CA SER A 23 10.64 5.97 -12.58
C SER A 23 9.87 6.48 -13.79
N ASN A 24 9.67 5.64 -14.80
CA ASN A 24 8.91 6.00 -15.99
C ASN A 24 7.41 6.14 -15.74
N TYR A 25 6.95 5.66 -14.61
CA TYR A 25 5.52 5.66 -14.29
C TYR A 25 5.19 6.49 -13.06
N GLN A 26 6.17 7.16 -12.49
CA GLN A 26 5.93 8.03 -11.35
C GLN A 26 5.07 9.22 -11.77
N GLY A 27 4.20 9.64 -10.87
CA GLY A 27 3.32 10.77 -11.15
C GLY A 27 2.01 10.41 -11.83
N GLN A 28 1.80 9.12 -12.13
CA GLN A 28 0.57 8.67 -12.80
C GLN A 28 -0.45 8.07 -11.81
N GLY A 29 -0.21 8.21 -10.53
CA GLY A 29 -1.11 7.69 -9.52
C GLY A 29 -1.03 6.18 -9.32
N ILE A 30 -0.05 5.52 -9.94
CA ILE A 30 0.08 4.07 -9.87
C ILE A 30 0.44 3.62 -8.46
N ALA A 31 1.35 4.33 -7.80
CA ALA A 31 1.74 3.99 -6.43
C ALA A 31 0.54 4.03 -5.49
N ARG A 32 -0.30 5.07 -5.65
CA ARG A 32 -1.50 5.19 -4.84
C ARG A 32 -2.46 4.03 -5.09
N ARG A 33 -2.62 3.65 -6.35
CA ARG A 33 -3.50 2.53 -6.69
C ARG A 33 -3.02 1.21 -6.08
N LEU A 34 -1.71 0.99 -6.07
CA LEU A 34 -1.15 -0.20 -5.43
C LEU A 34 -1.47 -0.22 -3.93
N VAL A 35 -1.27 0.90 -3.26
CA VAL A 35 -1.58 1.00 -1.84
C VAL A 35 -3.07 0.80 -1.59
N GLU A 36 -3.92 1.43 -2.40
CA GLU A 36 -5.36 1.30 -2.27
C GLU A 36 -5.82 -0.15 -2.47
N ASN A 37 -5.21 -0.87 -3.42
CA ASN A 37 -5.52 -2.29 -3.61
C ASN A 37 -5.21 -3.10 -2.36
N VAL A 38 -4.08 -2.85 -1.72
CA VAL A 38 -3.73 -3.55 -0.49
C VAL A 38 -4.73 -3.21 0.62
N ILE A 39 -5.11 -1.94 0.72
CA ILE A 39 -6.09 -1.51 1.71
C ILE A 39 -7.44 -2.23 1.51
N GLU A 40 -7.91 -2.27 0.27
CA GLU A 40 -9.17 -2.92 -0.03
C GLU A 40 -9.13 -4.42 0.25
N ASN A 41 -8.02 -5.07 -0.07
CA ASN A 41 -7.85 -6.48 0.23
C ASN A 41 -7.84 -6.73 1.74
N SER A 42 -7.21 -5.84 2.50
CA SER A 42 -7.20 -5.99 3.96
C SER A 42 -8.61 -5.93 4.52
N LYS A 43 -9.44 -5.03 4.00
CA LYS A 43 -10.83 -4.93 4.43
C LYS A 43 -11.62 -6.18 4.06
N LYS A 44 -11.36 -6.72 2.88
CA LYS A 44 -12.03 -7.93 2.41
C LYS A 44 -11.77 -9.11 3.34
N TYR A 45 -10.57 -9.18 3.90
CA TYR A 45 -10.19 -10.25 4.81
C TYR A 45 -10.31 -9.86 6.29
N ASN A 46 -10.95 -8.72 6.57
CA ASN A 46 -11.16 -8.23 7.94
C ASN A 46 -9.85 -8.01 8.69
N LYS A 47 -8.84 -7.49 7.99
CA LYS A 47 -7.54 -7.18 8.57
C LYS A 47 -7.41 -5.68 8.79
N ASN A 48 -6.69 -5.31 9.82
CA ASN A 48 -6.32 -3.92 10.03
C ASN A 48 -5.18 -3.56 9.10
N ILE A 49 -5.11 -2.30 8.70
CA ILE A 49 -4.07 -1.82 7.81
C ILE A 49 -3.19 -0.82 8.53
N LYS A 50 -1.89 -0.97 8.39
CA LYS A 50 -0.89 -0.04 8.92
C LYS A 50 0.17 0.19 7.86
N ALA A 51 1.02 1.18 8.07
CA ALA A 51 2.11 1.45 7.15
C ALA A 51 3.29 2.03 7.91
N THR A 52 4.48 1.49 7.65
CA THR A 52 5.74 2.12 8.06
C THR A 52 6.33 2.92 6.92
N CYS A 53 5.90 2.64 5.68
CA CYS A 53 6.25 3.44 4.53
C CYS A 53 5.51 4.77 4.60
N SER A 54 6.23 5.89 4.55
CA SER A 54 5.62 7.21 4.69
C SER A 54 4.61 7.51 3.59
N TYR A 55 4.86 7.04 2.38
CA TYR A 55 3.92 7.24 1.27
C TYR A 55 2.61 6.51 1.53
N ALA A 56 2.69 5.24 1.91
CA ALA A 56 1.50 4.44 2.19
C ALA A 56 0.73 5.01 3.38
N LYS A 57 1.44 5.45 4.40
CA LYS A 57 0.83 6.09 5.54
C LYS A 57 0.03 7.32 5.14
N ASN A 58 0.60 8.11 4.23
CA ASN A 58 -0.06 9.31 3.72
C ASN A 58 -1.37 8.95 2.99
N VAL A 59 -1.33 7.93 2.16
CA VAL A 59 -2.51 7.47 1.43
C VAL A 59 -3.60 7.01 2.41
N ILE A 60 -3.22 6.27 3.42
CA ILE A 60 -4.16 5.78 4.43
C ILE A 60 -4.81 6.94 5.18
N GLU A 61 -4.03 7.92 5.58
CA GLU A 61 -4.53 9.06 6.36
C GLU A 61 -5.43 9.98 5.56
N ASN A 62 -5.25 10.02 4.25
CA ASN A 62 -6.03 10.90 3.38
C ASN A 62 -7.23 10.21 2.73
N LYS A 63 -7.53 9.02 3.16
CA LYS A 63 -8.61 8.25 2.58
C LYS A 63 -9.95 8.41 3.29
#